data_56711289af3c930d4dba3b55a47d9f40
#
_entry.id   56711289af3c930d4dba3b55a47d9f40
#
_cell.length_a   1.000
_cell.length_b   1.000
_cell.length_c   1.000
_cell.angle_alpha   90.00
_cell.angle_beta   90.00
_cell.angle_gamma   90.00
#
_symmetry.space_group_name_H-M   'P 1'
#
loop_
_entity.id
_entity.type
_entity.pdbx_description
1 polymer ?
#
loop_
_entity_poly.entity_id
_entity_poly.type
_entity_poly.pdbx_seq_one_letter_code
_entity_poly.pdbx_strand_id
1 'polypeptide(L)'
;MMLAAKARPQRIKGLIGLAAAPDFGKDLYNALNKKNKKEISIKGITKYTSYGFSYYLTKKFFVEAEKNRVLKKPFRFSKPMVLIHGLKDNVVKEDVPRKILKKVTGKNVNIIYLKESDHRLSTETDLEMITQSIEYIRKIK
;
A
#
# COMPACT_ATOMS: atom_id res chain seq x y z
N MET A 1 6.42 3.48 4.07
CA MET A 1 6.71 4.59 3.15
C MET A 1 5.84 5.83 3.42
N MET A 2 4.52 5.85 3.18
CA MET A 2 3.66 7.05 3.36
C MET A 2 3.66 7.61 4.79
N LEU A 3 3.66 6.78 5.83
CA LEU A 3 3.78 7.25 7.22
C LEU A 3 5.11 7.98 7.48
N ALA A 4 6.22 7.48 6.94
CA ALA A 4 7.52 8.15 7.03
C ALA A 4 7.52 9.51 6.33
N ALA A 5 6.91 9.59 5.13
CA ALA A 5 6.76 10.83 4.40
C ALA A 5 5.86 11.85 5.15
N LYS A 6 4.83 11.38 5.84
CA LYS A 6 4.00 12.23 6.70
C LYS A 6 4.79 12.77 7.90
N ALA A 7 5.64 11.95 8.51
CA ALA A 7 6.41 12.31 9.70
C ALA A 7 7.64 13.19 9.37
N ARG A 8 8.23 13.04 8.17
CA ARG A 8 9.47 13.70 7.77
C ARG A 8 9.42 14.20 6.31
N PRO A 9 8.43 15.04 5.93
CA PRO A 9 8.20 15.40 4.53
C PRO A 9 9.40 16.12 3.90
N GLN A 10 10.15 16.92 4.67
CA GLN A 10 11.32 17.65 4.20
C GLN A 10 12.50 16.74 3.83
N ARG A 11 12.54 15.49 4.32
CA ARG A 11 13.60 14.52 4.02
C ARG A 11 13.28 13.63 2.82
N ILE A 12 12.09 13.74 2.27
CA ILE A 12 11.61 12.88 1.18
C ILE A 12 11.52 13.72 -0.09
N LYS A 13 12.23 13.31 -1.14
CA LYS A 13 12.18 13.97 -2.45
C LYS A 13 10.98 13.53 -3.30
N GLY A 14 10.54 12.31 -3.14
CA GLY A 14 9.40 11.73 -3.85
C GLY A 14 9.05 10.37 -3.30
N LEU A 15 7.98 9.76 -3.78
CA LEU A 15 7.51 8.43 -3.37
C LEU A 15 7.28 7.55 -4.59
N ILE A 16 7.73 6.29 -4.50
CA ILE A 16 7.35 5.25 -5.45
C ILE A 16 6.61 4.17 -4.67
N GLY A 17 5.37 3.89 -5.07
CA GLY A 17 4.55 2.83 -4.50
C GLY A 17 4.47 1.64 -5.44
N LEU A 18 5.03 0.50 -5.05
CA LEU A 18 4.95 -0.75 -5.79
C LEU A 18 3.83 -1.59 -5.19
N ALA A 19 2.81 -1.90 -5.98
CA ALA A 19 1.61 -2.62 -5.51
C ALA A 19 1.12 -2.10 -4.13
N ALA A 20 1.06 -0.78 -3.98
CA ALA A 20 0.93 -0.11 -2.68
C ALA A 20 -0.42 -0.37 -2.02
N ALA A 21 -0.41 -0.81 -0.76
CA ALA A 21 -1.59 -1.04 0.06
C ALA A 21 -1.48 -0.33 1.43
N PRO A 22 -1.55 1.01 1.49
CA PRO A 22 -1.25 1.78 2.70
C PRO A 22 -2.17 1.47 3.89
N ASP A 23 -3.42 1.09 3.65
CA ASP A 23 -4.41 0.77 4.68
C ASP A 23 -4.75 -0.74 4.71
N PHE A 24 -3.80 -1.61 4.32
CA PHE A 24 -4.02 -3.06 4.18
C PHE A 24 -4.57 -3.72 5.44
N GLY A 25 -4.22 -3.25 6.62
CA GLY A 25 -4.72 -3.80 7.88
C GLY A 25 -6.24 -3.70 8.01
N LYS A 26 -6.85 -2.60 7.53
CA LYS A 26 -8.31 -2.48 7.46
C LYS A 26 -8.91 -3.47 6.46
N ASP A 27 -8.31 -3.56 5.27
CA ASP A 27 -8.81 -4.42 4.21
C ASP A 27 -8.69 -5.90 4.63
N LEU A 28 -7.58 -6.28 5.25
CA LEU A 28 -7.38 -7.58 5.85
C LEU A 28 -8.44 -7.90 6.92
N TYR A 29 -8.69 -6.98 7.87
CA TYR A 29 -9.74 -7.17 8.88
C TYR A 29 -11.11 -7.38 8.26
N ASN A 30 -11.46 -6.59 7.23
CA ASN A 30 -12.73 -6.72 6.55
C ASN A 30 -12.88 -8.08 5.85
N ALA A 31 -11.79 -8.60 5.27
CA ALA A 31 -11.72 -9.89 4.58
C ALA A 31 -11.74 -11.11 5.53
N LEU A 32 -11.46 -10.93 6.82
CA LEU A 32 -11.52 -12.02 7.79
C LEU A 32 -12.93 -12.59 7.90
N ASN A 33 -13.02 -13.91 8.03
CA ASN A 33 -14.27 -14.62 8.28
C ASN A 33 -14.81 -14.35 9.70
N LYS A 34 -16.06 -14.74 9.94
CA LYS A 34 -16.74 -14.54 11.23
C LYS A 34 -16.00 -15.19 12.40
N LYS A 35 -15.42 -16.39 12.19
CA LYS A 35 -14.67 -17.13 13.22
C LYS A 35 -13.43 -16.32 13.66
N ASN A 36 -12.59 -15.91 12.70
CA ASN A 36 -11.39 -15.14 13.01
C ASN A 36 -11.72 -13.82 13.72
N LYS A 37 -12.76 -13.09 13.27
CA LYS A 37 -13.20 -11.85 13.93
C LYS A 37 -13.64 -12.10 15.37
N LYS A 38 -14.40 -13.19 15.62
CA LYS A 38 -14.82 -13.58 16.97
C LYS A 38 -13.63 -13.96 17.86
N GLU A 39 -12.66 -14.72 17.34
CA GLU A 39 -11.43 -15.06 18.09
C GLU A 39 -10.63 -13.80 18.46
N ILE A 40 -10.43 -12.86 17.53
CA ILE A 40 -9.76 -11.58 17.83
C ILE A 40 -10.51 -10.80 18.90
N SER A 41 -11.84 -10.76 18.86
CA SER A 41 -12.64 -10.03 19.85
C SER A 41 -12.53 -10.64 21.24
N ILE A 42 -12.61 -11.97 21.37
CA ILE A 42 -12.67 -12.68 22.66
C ILE A 42 -11.28 -12.99 23.20
N LYS A 43 -10.41 -13.58 22.34
CA LYS A 43 -9.08 -14.09 22.74
C LYS A 43 -7.96 -13.07 22.48
N GLY A 44 -8.23 -11.99 21.75
CA GLY A 44 -7.23 -11.02 21.34
C GLY A 44 -6.32 -11.46 20.20
N ILE A 45 -6.47 -12.70 19.69
CA ILE A 45 -5.58 -13.29 18.69
C ILE A 45 -6.33 -14.36 17.88
N THR A 46 -5.96 -14.51 16.60
CA THR A 46 -6.42 -15.59 15.73
C THR A 46 -5.28 -16.10 14.85
N LYS A 47 -5.30 -17.39 14.50
CA LYS A 47 -4.43 -17.94 13.46
C LYS A 47 -5.03 -17.64 12.09
N TYR A 48 -4.22 -17.12 11.19
CA TYR A 48 -4.58 -16.80 9.82
C TYR A 48 -3.61 -17.49 8.86
N THR A 49 -4.14 -18.14 7.85
CA THR A 49 -3.34 -18.84 6.83
C THR A 49 -3.60 -18.20 5.47
N SER A 50 -2.54 -17.83 4.77
CA SER A 50 -2.59 -17.26 3.43
C SER A 50 -1.33 -17.68 2.67
N TYR A 51 -1.48 -18.05 1.39
CA TYR A 51 -0.37 -18.48 0.52
C TYR A 51 0.50 -19.60 1.12
N GLY A 52 -0.12 -20.55 1.82
CA GLY A 52 0.61 -21.66 2.45
C GLY A 52 1.32 -21.34 3.77
N PHE A 53 1.34 -20.08 4.17
CA PHE A 53 1.94 -19.64 5.44
C PHE A 53 0.89 -19.36 6.50
N SER A 54 1.21 -19.73 7.75
CA SER A 54 0.36 -19.44 8.91
C SER A 54 1.03 -18.39 9.80
N TYR A 55 0.28 -17.41 10.22
CA TYR A 55 0.72 -16.38 11.17
C TYR A 55 -0.40 -15.99 12.10
N TYR A 56 -0.05 -15.29 13.17
CA TYR A 56 -1.01 -14.84 14.16
C TYR A 56 -1.34 -13.37 13.98
N LEU A 57 -2.64 -13.08 13.89
CA LEU A 57 -3.17 -11.72 13.83
C LEU A 57 -3.72 -11.34 15.20
N THR A 58 -3.25 -10.24 15.76
CA THR A 58 -3.64 -9.80 17.10
C THR A 58 -4.61 -8.62 17.05
N LYS A 59 -5.43 -8.47 18.09
CA LYS A 59 -6.28 -7.29 18.28
C LYS A 59 -5.45 -5.99 18.27
N LYS A 60 -4.26 -6.02 18.92
CA LYS A 60 -3.33 -4.88 18.93
C LYS A 60 -2.91 -4.46 17.52
N PHE A 61 -2.57 -5.43 16.65
CA PHE A 61 -2.23 -5.14 15.25
C PHE A 61 -3.34 -4.36 14.55
N PHE A 62 -4.59 -4.78 14.66
CA PHE A 62 -5.71 -4.09 13.99
C PHE A 62 -6.02 -2.72 14.60
N VAL A 63 -5.90 -2.58 15.93
CA VAL A 63 -6.04 -1.28 16.60
C VAL A 63 -4.99 -0.29 16.12
N GLU A 64 -3.72 -0.72 16.04
CA GLU A 64 -2.64 0.14 15.56
C GLU A 64 -2.78 0.41 14.05
N ALA A 65 -3.20 -0.57 13.25
CA ALA A 65 -3.47 -0.37 11.83
C ALA A 65 -4.57 0.70 11.60
N GLU A 66 -5.67 0.67 12.39
CA GLU A 66 -6.73 1.67 12.29
C GLU A 66 -6.27 3.08 12.70
N LYS A 67 -5.45 3.20 13.75
CA LYS A 67 -4.86 4.49 14.19
C LYS A 67 -3.95 5.09 13.11
N ASN A 68 -3.20 4.23 12.42
CA ASN A 68 -2.19 4.62 11.44
C ASN A 68 -2.71 4.65 10.00
N ARG A 69 -4.02 4.62 9.78
CA ARG A 69 -4.59 4.70 8.43
C ARG A 69 -4.21 6.00 7.74
N VAL A 70 -3.64 5.85 6.56
CA VAL A 70 -3.13 6.98 5.76
C VAL A 70 -4.25 7.61 4.93
N LEU A 71 -5.15 6.80 4.38
CA LEU A 71 -6.19 7.26 3.46
C LEU A 71 -7.49 7.71 4.16
N LYS A 72 -7.53 7.69 5.49
CA LYS A 72 -8.69 8.18 6.27
C LYS A 72 -8.92 9.68 6.09
N LYS A 73 -7.84 10.45 5.93
CA LYS A 73 -7.84 11.90 5.72
C LYS A 73 -7.05 12.24 4.44
N PRO A 74 -7.17 13.44 3.89
CA PRO A 74 -6.27 13.89 2.82
C PRO A 74 -4.81 13.73 3.22
N PHE A 75 -4.03 13.11 2.35
CA PHE A 75 -2.59 12.90 2.54
C PHE A 75 -1.84 14.10 1.97
N ARG A 76 -1.38 14.98 2.85
CA ARG A 76 -0.63 16.19 2.48
C ARG A 76 0.79 15.81 2.08
N PHE A 77 1.04 15.76 0.79
CA PHE A 77 2.35 15.48 0.22
C PHE A 77 2.46 16.16 -1.14
N SER A 78 3.33 17.15 -1.26
CA SER A 78 3.47 18.00 -2.45
C SER A 78 4.58 17.54 -3.41
N LYS A 79 5.39 16.56 -3.00
CA LYS A 79 6.48 16.05 -3.82
C LYS A 79 5.96 15.01 -4.83
N PRO A 80 6.74 14.70 -5.89
CA PRO A 80 6.34 13.72 -6.90
C PRO A 80 6.02 12.35 -6.30
N MET A 81 5.00 11.69 -6.84
CA MET A 81 4.63 10.32 -6.49
C MET A 81 4.37 9.51 -7.75
N VAL A 82 4.92 8.31 -7.81
CA VAL A 82 4.63 7.31 -8.84
C VAL A 82 4.09 6.06 -8.18
N LEU A 83 2.94 5.59 -8.64
CA LEU A 83 2.32 4.35 -8.19
C LEU A 83 2.38 3.34 -9.35
N ILE A 84 3.05 2.21 -9.15
CA ILE A 84 3.16 1.14 -10.14
C ILE A 84 2.35 -0.04 -9.66
N HIS A 85 1.46 -0.57 -10.52
CA HIS A 85 0.54 -1.63 -10.15
C HIS A 85 0.34 -2.63 -11.30
N GLY A 86 0.47 -3.92 -11.00
CA GLY A 86 0.24 -4.99 -11.95
C GLY A 86 -1.26 -5.30 -12.07
N LEU A 87 -1.79 -5.43 -13.30
CA LEU A 87 -3.21 -5.77 -13.49
C LEU A 87 -3.53 -7.24 -13.20
N LYS A 88 -2.50 -8.11 -13.10
CA LYS A 88 -2.64 -9.49 -12.62
C LYS A 88 -2.40 -9.62 -11.11
N ASP A 89 -2.33 -8.51 -10.37
CA ASP A 89 -2.20 -8.50 -8.91
C ASP A 89 -3.47 -9.05 -8.26
N ASN A 90 -3.35 -10.25 -7.67
CA ASN A 90 -4.44 -10.92 -6.95
C ASN A 90 -4.41 -10.66 -5.43
N VAL A 91 -3.48 -9.83 -4.94
CA VAL A 91 -3.30 -9.48 -3.52
C VAL A 91 -3.88 -8.11 -3.22
N VAL A 92 -3.49 -7.11 -4.02
CA VAL A 92 -3.95 -5.73 -3.89
C VAL A 92 -4.83 -5.37 -5.07
N LYS A 93 -6.04 -4.91 -4.79
CA LYS A 93 -7.01 -4.56 -5.83
C LYS A 93 -6.52 -3.40 -6.71
N GLU A 94 -6.83 -3.47 -8.00
CA GLU A 94 -6.41 -2.46 -9.00
C GLU A 94 -6.94 -1.04 -8.73
N ASP A 95 -7.99 -0.90 -7.92
CA ASP A 95 -8.57 0.40 -7.56
C ASP A 95 -7.79 1.13 -6.46
N VAL A 96 -6.88 0.45 -5.76
CA VAL A 96 -6.11 1.02 -4.64
C VAL A 96 -5.23 2.20 -5.07
N PRO A 97 -4.47 2.15 -6.18
CA PRO A 97 -3.72 3.32 -6.66
C PRO A 97 -4.60 4.54 -6.90
N ARG A 98 -5.80 4.35 -7.45
CA ARG A 98 -6.78 5.45 -7.65
C ARG A 98 -7.30 6.02 -6.34
N LYS A 99 -7.49 5.18 -5.30
CA LYS A 99 -7.85 5.63 -3.95
C LYS A 99 -6.73 6.48 -3.34
N ILE A 100 -5.47 6.08 -3.53
CA ILE A 100 -4.31 6.86 -3.11
C ILE A 100 -4.29 8.21 -3.83
N LEU A 101 -4.38 8.19 -5.17
CA LEU A 101 -4.41 9.40 -6.01
C LEU A 101 -5.45 10.42 -5.52
N LYS A 102 -6.68 9.97 -5.24
CA LYS A 102 -7.78 10.82 -4.74
C LYS A 102 -7.50 11.44 -3.37
N LYS A 103 -6.61 10.86 -2.58
CA LYS A 103 -6.31 11.32 -1.21
C LYS A 103 -5.05 12.18 -1.13
N VAL A 104 -4.12 12.02 -2.06
CA VAL A 104 -2.90 12.82 -2.11
C VAL A 104 -3.23 14.24 -2.58
N THR A 105 -2.71 15.25 -1.87
CA THR A 105 -2.96 16.66 -2.22
C THR A 105 -1.97 17.20 -3.26
N GLY A 106 -0.88 16.51 -3.52
CA GLY A 106 0.12 16.87 -4.52
C GLY A 106 -0.43 16.81 -5.94
N LYS A 107 0.07 17.67 -6.81
CA LYS A 107 -0.35 17.74 -8.22
C LYS A 107 0.39 16.75 -9.11
N ASN A 108 1.60 16.36 -8.73
CA ASN A 108 2.44 15.45 -9.51
C ASN A 108 2.33 14.02 -8.95
N VAL A 109 1.25 13.35 -9.29
CA VAL A 109 0.98 11.95 -8.92
C VAL A 109 0.64 11.17 -10.16
N ASN A 110 1.46 10.17 -10.48
CA ASN A 110 1.30 9.32 -11.65
C ASN A 110 0.94 7.89 -11.22
N ILE A 111 0.08 7.24 -12.00
CA ILE A 111 -0.23 5.82 -11.87
C ILE A 111 0.21 5.13 -13.14
N ILE A 112 0.98 4.07 -12.99
CA ILE A 112 1.41 3.19 -14.08
C ILE A 112 0.80 1.82 -13.83
N TYR A 113 -0.04 1.36 -14.75
CA TYR A 113 -0.58 0.02 -14.74
C TYR A 113 0.20 -0.85 -15.72
N LEU A 114 0.71 -1.98 -15.23
CA LEU A 114 1.42 -2.98 -16.02
C LEU A 114 0.50 -4.17 -16.26
N LYS A 115 0.05 -4.34 -17.50
CA LYS A 115 -1.03 -5.28 -17.87
C LYS A 115 -0.72 -6.72 -17.50
N GLU A 116 0.52 -7.16 -17.71
CA GLU A 116 0.92 -8.56 -17.54
C GLU A 116 1.56 -8.86 -16.17
N SER A 117 1.76 -7.84 -15.34
CA SER A 117 2.50 -7.94 -14.08
C SER A 117 1.61 -8.35 -12.92
N ASP A 118 2.17 -9.15 -12.02
CA ASP A 118 1.55 -9.60 -10.77
C ASP A 118 1.91 -8.67 -9.59
N HIS A 119 1.57 -9.10 -8.37
CA HIS A 119 1.87 -8.38 -7.13
C HIS A 119 3.36 -8.16 -6.87
N ARG A 120 4.23 -9.03 -7.39
CA ARG A 120 5.67 -8.99 -7.10
C ARG A 120 6.39 -7.91 -7.90
N LEU A 121 5.88 -7.55 -9.09
CA LEU A 121 6.50 -6.58 -9.98
C LEU A 121 8.00 -6.89 -10.18
N SER A 122 8.32 -8.13 -10.53
CA SER A 122 9.70 -8.65 -10.54
C SER A 122 10.17 -9.17 -11.90
N THR A 123 9.39 -8.99 -12.96
CA THR A 123 9.87 -9.27 -14.32
C THR A 123 10.89 -8.22 -14.75
N GLU A 124 11.68 -8.51 -15.77
CA GLU A 124 12.65 -7.56 -16.32
C GLU A 124 11.99 -6.23 -16.72
N THR A 125 10.85 -6.29 -17.40
CA THR A 125 10.05 -5.10 -17.76
C THR A 125 9.57 -4.32 -16.53
N ASP A 126 9.17 -5.01 -15.45
CA ASP A 126 8.75 -4.36 -14.20
C ASP A 126 9.92 -3.60 -13.58
N LEU A 127 11.10 -4.23 -13.50
CA LEU A 127 12.30 -3.64 -12.93
C LEU A 127 12.80 -2.44 -13.74
N GLU A 128 12.70 -2.51 -15.06
CA GLU A 128 13.00 -1.39 -15.94
C GLU A 128 12.07 -0.21 -15.66
N MET A 129 10.76 -0.42 -15.56
CA MET A 129 9.78 0.62 -15.25
C MET A 129 10.01 1.24 -13.87
N ILE A 130 10.38 0.41 -12.88
CA ILE A 130 10.74 0.90 -11.54
C ILE A 130 11.98 1.81 -11.62
N THR A 131 13.00 1.39 -12.36
CA THR A 131 14.25 2.16 -12.54
C THR A 131 13.98 3.50 -13.21
N GLN A 132 13.20 3.51 -14.30
CA GLN A 132 12.79 4.75 -14.98
C GLN A 132 12.02 5.69 -14.04
N SER A 133 11.17 5.14 -13.18
CA SER A 133 10.41 5.94 -12.20
C SER A 133 11.33 6.56 -11.13
N ILE A 134 12.39 5.87 -10.72
CA ILE A 134 13.42 6.42 -9.82
C ILE A 134 14.14 7.59 -10.49
N GLU A 135 14.58 7.42 -11.73
CA GLU A 135 15.25 8.48 -12.49
C GLU A 135 14.33 9.68 -12.73
N TYR A 136 13.05 9.44 -13.03
CA TYR A 136 12.07 10.50 -13.15
C TYR A 136 12.00 11.36 -11.88
N ILE A 137 11.84 10.74 -10.70
CA ILE A 137 11.77 11.45 -9.41
C ILE A 137 13.08 12.21 -9.11
N ARG A 138 14.24 11.63 -9.45
CA ARG A 138 15.54 12.27 -9.23
C ARG A 138 15.71 13.58 -10.03
N LYS A 139 15.17 13.64 -11.23
CA LYS A 139 15.29 14.78 -12.16
C LYS A 139 14.35 15.94 -11.82
N ILE A 140 13.28 15.70 -11.08
CA ILE A 140 12.36 16.76 -10.66
C ILE A 140 13.00 17.57 -9.52
N LYS A 141 13.14 18.87 -9.76
CA LYS A 141 13.66 19.86 -8.80
C LYS A 141 12.56 20.33 -7.85
#